data_d8d220b527fd7d634f88f5dd9f00e23f
#
_entry.id   d8d220b527fd7d634f88f5dd9f00e23f
#
_cell.length_a   1.000
_cell.length_b   1.000
_cell.length_c   1.000
_cell.angle_alpha   90.00
_cell.angle_beta   90.00
_cell.angle_gamma   90.00
#
_symmetry.space_group_name_H-M   'P 1'
#
loop_
_entity.id
_entity.type
_entity.pdbx_description
1 polymer ?
#
loop_
_entity_poly.entity_id
_entity_poly.type
_entity_poly.pdbx_seq_one_letter_code
_entity_poly.pdbx_strand_id
1 'polypeptide(L)'
;MEWELRPGRDERLAGNLDTSLLKTLALCFMLIDHLGVALFGNLLEMRVLGRIALPLYAWCLIVGNVKTRHPLRYFGRLLLLAVLSQPLYMMALSHSWRHLNILFLLALATAAIQSIRLRRFGSQFWGPALCYLVLGFCEIDYGWRGLTFILLLYLARGSRGGLAAAFLGYALFWGSSSQTVTTFFGYELGFLRWPGLGDLFSAFFHLQTLAWLALPLILTRTSSGLKMPKWLGYGLYPLHLVLLIVLRLMFGGATWAGIISCFH
;
A
#
# COMPACT_ATOMS: atom_id res chain seq x y z
N MET A 1 16.16 -19.96 22.67
CA MET A 1 16.42 -20.28 21.24
C MET A 1 16.24 -18.98 20.48
N GLU A 2 17.33 -18.22 20.31
CA GLU A 2 17.29 -16.88 19.69
C GLU A 2 17.08 -17.00 18.19
N TRP A 3 15.99 -16.43 17.70
CA TRP A 3 15.63 -16.31 16.30
C TRP A 3 16.39 -15.14 15.66
N GLU A 4 17.71 -15.15 15.77
CA GLU A 4 18.55 -14.21 15.03
C GLU A 4 18.68 -14.72 13.59
N LEU A 5 17.77 -14.29 12.74
CA LEU A 5 18.01 -14.27 11.31
C LEU A 5 19.18 -13.33 11.07
N ARG A 6 20.37 -13.88 10.87
CA ARG A 6 21.49 -13.07 10.40
C ARG A 6 21.03 -12.42 9.10
N PRO A 7 20.99 -11.07 9.01
CA PRO A 7 20.71 -10.43 7.73
C PRO A 7 21.74 -10.95 6.74
N GLY A 8 21.27 -11.61 5.68
CA GLY A 8 22.13 -12.08 4.61
C GLY A 8 22.96 -10.89 4.14
N ARG A 9 24.27 -10.99 4.19
CA ARG A 9 25.23 -9.89 3.91
C ARG A 9 25.07 -9.23 2.54
N ASP A 10 24.24 -9.78 1.63
CA ASP A 10 24.16 -9.42 0.21
C ASP A 10 22.75 -9.20 -0.36
N GLU A 11 21.73 -8.88 0.47
CA GLU A 11 20.44 -8.54 -0.11
C GLU A 11 20.50 -7.13 -0.73
N ARG A 12 20.80 -7.08 -2.02
CA ARG A 12 20.83 -5.83 -2.80
C ARG A 12 19.43 -5.24 -2.88
N LEU A 13 19.31 -3.96 -2.56
CA LEU A 13 18.13 -3.15 -2.77
C LEU A 13 18.46 -2.11 -3.85
N ALA A 14 17.89 -2.28 -5.04
CA ALA A 14 18.19 -1.45 -6.19
C ALA A 14 17.46 -0.10 -6.17
N GLY A 15 16.32 -0.03 -5.46
CA GLY A 15 15.50 1.17 -5.37
C GLY A 15 15.94 2.17 -4.29
N ASN A 16 15.06 3.13 -4.04
CA ASN A 16 15.24 4.23 -3.10
C ASN A 16 15.32 3.73 -1.66
N LEU A 17 16.31 4.21 -0.90
CA LEU A 17 16.52 3.83 0.49
C LEU A 17 16.07 4.91 1.48
N ASP A 18 15.64 6.08 1.00
CA ASP A 18 15.08 7.17 1.80
C ASP A 18 13.63 6.87 2.20
N THR A 19 13.49 5.90 3.10
CA THR A 19 12.16 5.46 3.56
C THR A 19 11.41 6.52 4.37
N SER A 20 12.09 7.54 4.90
CA SER A 20 11.44 8.63 5.61
C SER A 20 10.67 9.51 4.63
N LEU A 21 11.31 9.95 3.55
CA LEU A 21 10.66 10.70 2.48
C LEU A 21 9.50 9.90 1.86
N LEU A 22 9.77 8.64 1.48
CA LEU A 22 8.75 7.82 0.82
C LEU A 22 7.52 7.56 1.70
N LYS A 23 7.69 7.36 3.02
CA LYS A 23 6.56 7.21 3.96
C LYS A 23 5.76 8.50 4.11
N THR A 24 6.45 9.65 4.15
CA THR A 24 5.77 10.96 4.22
C THR A 24 4.93 11.18 2.97
N LEU A 25 5.47 10.95 1.78
CA LEU A 25 4.74 11.05 0.52
C LEU A 25 3.58 10.06 0.46
N ALA A 26 3.81 8.80 0.86
CA ALA A 26 2.77 7.78 0.90
C ALA A 26 1.61 8.18 1.80
N LEU A 27 1.90 8.77 2.98
CA LEU A 27 0.88 9.27 3.90
C LEU A 27 0.09 10.43 3.27
N CYS A 28 0.76 11.38 2.64
CA CYS A 28 0.09 12.49 1.95
C CYS A 28 -0.87 11.97 0.86
N PHE A 29 -0.40 11.07 0.00
CA PHE A 29 -1.24 10.49 -1.04
C PHE A 29 -2.39 9.64 -0.48
N MET A 30 -2.16 8.90 0.59
CA MET A 30 -3.20 8.15 1.29
C MET A 30 -4.26 9.08 1.90
N LEU A 31 -3.85 10.19 2.51
CA LEU A 31 -4.77 11.20 3.04
C LEU A 31 -5.62 11.82 1.93
N ILE A 32 -5.01 12.18 0.79
CA ILE A 32 -5.73 12.68 -0.39
C ILE A 32 -6.77 11.66 -0.87
N ASP A 33 -6.40 10.38 -0.99
CA ASP A 33 -7.31 9.30 -1.39
C ASP A 33 -8.53 9.20 -0.46
N HIS A 34 -8.27 9.19 0.84
CA HIS A 34 -9.31 9.05 1.85
C HIS A 34 -10.21 10.29 1.94
N LEU A 35 -9.64 11.50 1.77
CA LEU A 35 -10.44 12.73 1.65
C LEU A 35 -11.35 12.68 0.43
N GLY A 36 -10.84 12.21 -0.72
CA GLY A 36 -11.62 12.02 -1.94
C GLY A 36 -12.83 11.11 -1.74
N VAL A 37 -12.64 10.02 -0.98
CA VAL A 37 -13.73 9.09 -0.64
C VAL A 37 -14.69 9.70 0.40
N ALA A 38 -14.16 10.27 1.46
CA ALA A 38 -14.94 10.62 2.64
C ALA A 38 -15.72 11.94 2.52
N LEU A 39 -15.19 12.92 1.75
CA LEU A 39 -15.74 14.27 1.68
C LEU A 39 -16.14 14.71 0.26
N PHE A 40 -15.47 14.21 -0.77
CA PHE A 40 -15.61 14.70 -2.14
C PHE A 40 -16.33 13.71 -3.08
N GLY A 41 -17.21 12.85 -2.54
CA GLY A 41 -18.04 11.97 -3.35
C GLY A 41 -17.24 11.00 -4.26
N ASN A 42 -16.08 10.55 -3.81
CA ASN A 42 -15.18 9.65 -4.54
C ASN A 42 -14.51 10.30 -5.76
N LEU A 43 -14.08 11.57 -5.62
CA LEU A 43 -13.46 12.36 -6.68
C LEU A 43 -12.28 11.61 -7.34
N LEU A 44 -12.37 11.41 -8.66
CA LEU A 44 -11.48 10.54 -9.43
C LEU A 44 -10.01 10.97 -9.35
N GLU A 45 -9.73 12.27 -9.44
CA GLU A 45 -8.38 12.83 -9.39
C GLU A 45 -7.68 12.53 -8.07
N MET A 46 -8.41 12.64 -6.95
CA MET A 46 -7.88 12.29 -5.63
C MET A 46 -7.62 10.78 -5.52
N ARG A 47 -8.47 9.96 -6.14
CA ARG A 47 -8.28 8.51 -6.22
C ARG A 47 -7.06 8.14 -7.05
N VAL A 48 -6.80 8.84 -8.17
CA VAL A 48 -5.59 8.64 -8.98
C VAL A 48 -4.33 8.90 -8.16
N LEU A 49 -4.27 10.04 -7.47
CA LEU A 49 -3.14 10.36 -6.58
C LEU A 49 -2.99 9.34 -5.46
N GLY A 50 -4.10 8.86 -4.91
CA GLY A 50 -4.13 7.83 -3.89
C GLY A 50 -3.47 6.51 -4.29
N ARG A 51 -3.53 6.15 -5.59
CA ARG A 51 -2.90 4.90 -6.07
C ARG A 51 -1.38 4.86 -5.88
N ILE A 52 -0.74 6.01 -5.70
CA ILE A 52 0.70 6.12 -5.46
C ILE A 52 1.06 5.62 -4.04
N ALA A 53 0.14 5.70 -3.07
CA ALA A 53 0.42 5.42 -1.67
C ALA A 53 0.84 3.97 -1.41
N LEU A 54 0.07 2.99 -1.90
CA LEU A 54 0.35 1.56 -1.67
C LEU A 54 1.74 1.14 -2.18
N PRO A 55 2.18 1.46 -3.41
CA PRO A 55 3.51 1.11 -3.88
C PRO A 55 4.63 1.68 -3.02
N LEU A 56 4.51 2.91 -2.55
CA LEU A 56 5.50 3.54 -1.68
C LEU A 56 5.57 2.84 -0.33
N TYR A 57 4.42 2.52 0.30
CA TYR A 57 4.39 1.74 1.53
C TYR A 57 4.94 0.33 1.33
N ALA A 58 4.59 -0.34 0.22
CA ALA A 58 5.10 -1.66 -0.14
C ALA A 58 6.63 -1.67 -0.24
N TRP A 59 7.21 -0.67 -0.93
CA TRP A 59 8.65 -0.56 -1.03
C TRP A 59 9.30 -0.26 0.32
N CYS A 60 8.76 0.65 1.11
CA CYS A 60 9.24 0.93 2.46
C CYS A 60 9.18 -0.31 3.37
N LEU A 61 8.13 -1.13 3.22
CA LEU A 61 7.98 -2.40 3.93
C LEU A 61 9.10 -3.38 3.55
N ILE A 62 9.39 -3.52 2.25
CA ILE A 62 10.45 -4.39 1.73
C ILE A 62 11.79 -3.96 2.30
N VAL A 63 12.12 -2.67 2.23
CA VAL A 63 13.36 -2.13 2.81
C VAL A 63 13.42 -2.39 4.32
N GLY A 64 12.31 -2.20 5.03
CA GLY A 64 12.19 -2.48 6.46
C GLY A 64 12.42 -3.96 6.79
N ASN A 65 11.83 -4.87 6.02
CA ASN A 65 11.99 -6.32 6.19
C ASN A 65 13.41 -6.79 5.95
N VAL A 66 14.09 -6.21 4.94
CA VAL A 66 15.49 -6.55 4.63
C VAL A 66 16.44 -6.04 5.71
N LYS A 67 16.20 -4.83 6.23
CA LYS A 67 17.10 -4.17 7.21
C LYS A 67 16.82 -4.56 8.67
N THR A 68 15.67 -5.18 8.99
CA THR A 68 15.33 -5.49 10.39
C THR A 68 16.19 -6.62 10.96
N ARG A 69 16.67 -6.44 12.19
CA ARG A 69 17.32 -7.49 12.98
C ARG A 69 16.34 -8.33 13.79
N HIS A 70 15.12 -7.83 14.02
CA HIS A 70 14.10 -8.47 14.84
C HIS A 70 12.77 -8.58 14.06
N PRO A 71 12.65 -9.55 13.14
CA PRO A 71 11.48 -9.67 12.25
C PRO A 71 10.17 -9.90 13.01
N LEU A 72 10.18 -10.70 14.08
CA LEU A 72 8.99 -10.94 14.90
C LEU A 72 8.49 -9.67 15.61
N ARG A 73 9.42 -8.84 16.14
CA ARG A 73 9.06 -7.55 16.74
C ARG A 73 8.54 -6.57 15.70
N TYR A 74 9.03 -6.65 14.47
CA TYR A 74 8.54 -5.81 13.36
C TYR A 74 7.13 -6.22 12.95
N PHE A 75 6.88 -7.52 12.77
CA PHE A 75 5.56 -8.08 12.51
C PHE A 75 4.57 -7.73 13.62
N GLY A 76 4.93 -8.00 14.89
CA GLY A 76 4.06 -7.73 16.04
C GLY A 76 3.66 -6.26 16.17
N ARG A 77 4.58 -5.32 15.88
CA ARG A 77 4.25 -3.88 15.85
C ARG A 77 3.26 -3.51 14.75
N LEU A 78 3.41 -4.08 13.54
CA LEU A 78 2.46 -3.86 12.45
C LEU A 78 1.09 -4.42 12.79
N LEU A 79 1.04 -5.64 13.34
CA LEU A 79 -0.21 -6.29 13.73
C LEU A 79 -0.91 -5.53 14.85
N LEU A 80 -0.18 -5.12 15.90
CA LEU A 80 -0.73 -4.31 16.98
C LEU A 80 -1.31 -3.01 16.45
N LEU A 81 -0.57 -2.32 15.57
CA LEU A 81 -1.04 -1.08 14.97
C LEU A 81 -2.28 -1.32 14.08
N ALA A 82 -2.33 -2.44 13.34
CA ALA A 82 -3.49 -2.81 12.54
C ALA A 82 -4.74 -2.98 13.40
N VAL A 83 -4.63 -3.70 14.51
CA VAL A 83 -5.74 -3.92 15.45
C VAL A 83 -6.18 -2.60 16.11
N LEU A 84 -5.24 -1.79 16.60
CA LEU A 84 -5.57 -0.51 17.25
C LEU A 84 -6.19 0.51 16.28
N SER A 85 -5.82 0.45 14.99
CA SER A 85 -6.35 1.36 13.97
C SER A 85 -7.67 0.88 13.36
N GLN A 86 -8.07 -0.37 13.56
CA GLN A 86 -9.27 -0.93 12.94
C GLN A 86 -10.55 -0.17 13.29
N PRO A 87 -10.84 0.17 14.56
CA PRO A 87 -12.02 0.95 14.90
C PRO A 87 -12.04 2.33 14.21
N LEU A 88 -10.90 3.00 14.16
CA LEU A 88 -10.78 4.31 13.49
C LEU A 88 -11.00 4.20 11.98
N TYR A 89 -10.48 3.13 11.36
CA TYR A 89 -10.67 2.84 9.94
C TYR A 89 -12.14 2.62 9.59
N MET A 90 -12.86 1.83 10.40
CA MET A 90 -14.28 1.60 10.24
C MET A 90 -15.08 2.90 10.34
N MET A 91 -14.82 3.72 11.35
CA MET A 91 -15.48 5.03 11.56
C MET A 91 -15.15 6.04 10.46
N ALA A 92 -13.88 6.12 10.04
CA ALA A 92 -13.43 7.10 9.06
C ALA A 92 -14.00 6.85 7.65
N LEU A 93 -14.14 5.59 7.25
CA LEU A 93 -14.52 5.20 5.88
C LEU A 93 -15.86 4.45 5.80
N SER A 94 -16.59 4.32 6.91
CA SER A 94 -17.87 3.59 7.00
C SER A 94 -17.78 2.13 6.53
N HIS A 95 -16.68 1.45 6.87
CA HIS A 95 -16.50 0.04 6.60
C HIS A 95 -17.05 -0.83 7.74
N SER A 96 -17.48 -2.05 7.41
CA SER A 96 -17.88 -3.04 8.40
C SER A 96 -16.65 -3.64 9.11
N TRP A 97 -16.87 -4.31 10.24
CA TRP A 97 -15.83 -5.00 10.99
C TRP A 97 -15.15 -6.14 10.21
N ARG A 98 -15.81 -6.65 9.15
CA ARG A 98 -15.27 -7.69 8.26
C ARG A 98 -14.19 -7.15 7.32
N HIS A 99 -14.24 -5.85 7.00
CA HIS A 99 -13.29 -5.22 6.10
C HIS A 99 -12.08 -4.68 6.88
N LEU A 100 -10.98 -5.40 6.81
CA LEU A 100 -9.77 -5.11 7.56
C LEU A 100 -8.90 -4.08 6.82
N ASN A 101 -8.27 -3.19 7.58
CA ASN A 101 -7.42 -2.13 7.05
C ASN A 101 -6.11 -2.67 6.43
N ILE A 102 -5.44 -1.84 5.64
CA ILE A 102 -4.21 -2.17 4.89
C ILE A 102 -3.05 -2.66 5.78
N LEU A 103 -2.99 -2.31 7.06
CA LEU A 103 -1.89 -2.73 7.92
C LEU A 103 -1.91 -4.24 8.17
N PHE A 104 -3.07 -4.89 8.13
CA PHE A 104 -3.16 -6.35 8.15
C PHE A 104 -2.50 -6.96 6.91
N LEU A 105 -2.70 -6.37 5.72
CA LEU A 105 -2.00 -6.79 4.51
C LEU A 105 -0.48 -6.63 4.64
N LEU A 106 -0.01 -5.50 5.18
CA LEU A 106 1.41 -5.25 5.39
C LEU A 106 2.02 -6.22 6.43
N ALA A 107 1.25 -6.61 7.46
CA ALA A 107 1.67 -7.64 8.41
C ALA A 107 1.78 -9.01 7.72
N LEU A 108 0.78 -9.44 6.95
CA LEU A 108 0.84 -10.68 6.17
C LEU A 108 1.99 -10.68 5.17
N ALA A 109 2.21 -9.57 4.45
CA ALA A 109 3.35 -9.44 3.54
C ALA A 109 4.69 -9.56 4.28
N THR A 110 4.78 -9.00 5.50
CA THR A 110 5.96 -9.17 6.36
C THR A 110 6.16 -10.65 6.72
N ALA A 111 5.11 -11.36 7.13
CA ALA A 111 5.17 -12.79 7.45
C ALA A 111 5.62 -13.62 6.23
N ALA A 112 5.04 -13.36 5.05
CA ALA A 112 5.40 -14.03 3.81
C ALA A 112 6.87 -13.76 3.41
N ILE A 113 7.33 -12.51 3.44
CA ILE A 113 8.72 -12.15 3.12
C ILE A 113 9.69 -12.82 4.10
N GLN A 114 9.40 -12.82 5.41
CA GLN A 114 10.27 -13.46 6.40
C GLN A 114 10.28 -14.98 6.25
N SER A 115 9.17 -15.60 5.88
CA SER A 115 9.11 -17.04 5.57
C SER A 115 9.97 -17.40 4.35
N ILE A 116 9.96 -16.56 3.30
CA ILE A 116 10.83 -16.71 2.13
C ILE A 116 12.30 -16.58 2.52
N ARG A 117 12.65 -15.68 3.45
CA ARG A 117 14.02 -15.46 3.91
C ARG A 117 14.52 -16.59 4.81
N LEU A 118 13.65 -17.13 5.65
CA LEU A 118 14.00 -18.15 6.64
C LEU A 118 14.45 -19.46 5.99
N ARG A 119 13.81 -19.88 4.89
CA ARG A 119 14.12 -21.10 4.10
C ARG A 119 14.27 -22.39 4.93
N ARG A 120 13.59 -22.47 6.08
CA ARG A 120 13.60 -23.69 6.92
C ARG A 120 12.36 -24.50 6.67
N PHE A 121 12.52 -25.82 6.53
CA PHE A 121 11.40 -26.77 6.32
C PHE A 121 10.44 -26.35 5.18
N GLY A 122 10.94 -25.79 4.09
CA GLY A 122 10.11 -25.34 2.98
C GLY A 122 9.31 -24.07 3.24
N SER A 123 9.64 -23.29 4.29
CA SER A 123 8.89 -22.07 4.67
C SER A 123 8.74 -21.07 3.52
N GLN A 124 9.66 -21.05 2.56
CA GLN A 124 9.59 -20.18 1.39
C GLN A 124 8.37 -20.46 0.49
N PHE A 125 7.77 -21.64 0.60
CA PHE A 125 6.57 -22.04 -0.16
C PHE A 125 5.32 -21.99 0.71
N TRP A 126 5.30 -22.73 1.83
CA TRP A 126 4.10 -22.81 2.66
C TRP A 126 3.78 -21.52 3.42
N GLY A 127 4.81 -20.72 3.75
CA GLY A 127 4.57 -19.43 4.44
C GLY A 127 3.74 -18.44 3.63
N PRO A 128 4.13 -18.09 2.38
CA PRO A 128 3.27 -17.31 1.49
C PRO A 128 1.92 -17.97 1.22
N ALA A 129 1.87 -19.31 1.02
CA ALA A 129 0.62 -20.03 0.81
C ALA A 129 -0.37 -19.85 1.97
N LEU A 130 0.10 -19.93 3.22
CA LEU A 130 -0.73 -19.64 4.39
C LEU A 130 -1.22 -18.19 4.43
N CYS A 131 -0.40 -17.23 4.01
CA CYS A 131 -0.83 -15.84 3.91
C CYS A 131 -1.94 -15.65 2.88
N TYR A 132 -1.87 -16.33 1.72
CA TYR A 132 -2.95 -16.33 0.72
C TYR A 132 -4.20 -17.04 1.26
N LEU A 133 -4.04 -18.12 2.01
CA LEU A 133 -5.17 -18.81 2.65
C LEU A 133 -5.92 -17.87 3.60
N VAL A 134 -5.19 -17.12 4.43
CA VAL A 134 -5.79 -16.11 5.32
C VAL A 134 -6.57 -15.06 4.53
N LEU A 135 -6.04 -14.59 3.39
CA LEU A 135 -6.73 -13.65 2.50
C LEU A 135 -7.97 -14.25 1.82
N GLY A 136 -8.07 -15.57 1.74
CA GLY A 136 -9.28 -16.25 1.27
C GLY A 136 -10.43 -16.22 2.28
N PHE A 137 -10.13 -16.08 3.57
CA PHE A 137 -11.13 -16.02 4.66
C PHE A 137 -11.39 -14.61 5.19
N CYS A 138 -10.48 -13.67 4.97
CA CYS A 138 -10.55 -12.32 5.50
C CYS A 138 -10.59 -11.28 4.37
N GLU A 139 -11.57 -10.39 4.42
CA GLU A 139 -11.63 -9.24 3.52
C GLU A 139 -10.63 -8.18 4.00
N ILE A 140 -9.45 -8.16 3.40
CA ILE A 140 -8.40 -7.19 3.72
C ILE A 140 -8.24 -6.23 2.55
N ASP A 141 -8.01 -4.96 2.86
CA ASP A 141 -7.76 -3.91 1.86
C ASP A 141 -6.69 -4.37 0.85
N TYR A 142 -6.97 -4.21 -0.44
CA TYR A 142 -6.19 -4.70 -1.59
C TYR A 142 -6.08 -6.24 -1.72
N GLY A 143 -6.44 -7.02 -0.72
CA GLY A 143 -6.53 -8.48 -0.75
C GLY A 143 -5.30 -9.21 -1.31
N TRP A 144 -5.55 -10.32 -1.99
CA TRP A 144 -4.49 -11.14 -2.59
C TRP A 144 -3.68 -10.40 -3.66
N ARG A 145 -4.30 -9.44 -4.38
CA ARG A 145 -3.62 -8.64 -5.40
C ARG A 145 -2.54 -7.75 -4.77
N GLY A 146 -2.84 -7.14 -3.63
CA GLY A 146 -1.86 -6.33 -2.88
C GLY A 146 -0.70 -7.18 -2.36
N LEU A 147 -0.97 -8.37 -1.81
CA LEU A 147 0.07 -9.29 -1.35
C LEU A 147 0.98 -9.71 -2.51
N THR A 148 0.38 -10.12 -3.64
CA THR A 148 1.15 -10.51 -4.85
C THR A 148 2.03 -9.38 -5.33
N PHE A 149 1.52 -8.16 -5.40
CA PHE A 149 2.30 -6.97 -5.78
C PHE A 149 3.53 -6.79 -4.88
N ILE A 150 3.35 -6.83 -3.56
CA ILE A 150 4.45 -6.69 -2.59
C ILE A 150 5.48 -7.80 -2.76
N LEU A 151 5.05 -9.06 -2.95
CA LEU A 151 5.95 -10.20 -3.12
C LEU A 151 6.73 -10.13 -4.44
N LEU A 152 6.10 -9.72 -5.54
CA LEU A 152 6.78 -9.52 -6.82
C LEU A 152 7.86 -8.42 -6.73
N LEU A 153 7.56 -7.29 -6.10
CA LEU A 153 8.55 -6.24 -5.85
C LEU A 153 9.69 -6.74 -4.94
N TYR A 154 9.36 -7.54 -3.91
CA TYR A 154 10.38 -8.14 -3.05
C TYR A 154 11.30 -9.09 -3.83
N LEU A 155 10.77 -9.93 -4.72
CA LEU A 155 11.57 -10.84 -5.54
C LEU A 155 12.44 -10.07 -6.54
N ALA A 156 11.92 -8.98 -7.12
CA ALA A 156 12.61 -8.14 -8.08
C ALA A 156 13.57 -7.08 -7.46
N ARG A 157 13.66 -6.99 -6.12
CA ARG A 157 14.35 -5.91 -5.38
C ARG A 157 15.83 -5.71 -5.73
N GLY A 158 16.46 -6.70 -6.34
CA GLY A 158 17.91 -6.71 -6.61
C GLY A 158 18.34 -5.91 -7.82
N SER A 159 17.44 -5.57 -8.75
CA SER A 159 17.77 -4.80 -9.95
C SER A 159 16.70 -3.75 -10.26
N ARG A 160 17.13 -2.60 -10.82
CA ARG A 160 16.19 -1.53 -11.22
C ARG A 160 15.29 -1.97 -12.38
N GLY A 161 15.86 -2.65 -13.36
CA GLY A 161 15.09 -3.18 -14.49
C GLY A 161 14.07 -4.22 -14.05
N GLY A 162 14.46 -5.15 -13.15
CA GLY A 162 13.54 -6.13 -12.58
C GLY A 162 12.41 -5.48 -11.78
N LEU A 163 12.71 -4.45 -10.95
CA LEU A 163 11.69 -3.69 -10.24
C LEU A 163 10.72 -3.00 -11.21
N ALA A 164 11.24 -2.32 -12.25
CA ALA A 164 10.41 -1.65 -13.24
C ALA A 164 9.51 -2.66 -13.98
N ALA A 165 10.08 -3.77 -14.44
CA ALA A 165 9.33 -4.80 -15.17
C ALA A 165 8.25 -5.47 -14.31
N ALA A 166 8.60 -5.87 -13.08
CA ALA A 166 7.64 -6.48 -12.15
C ALA A 166 6.52 -5.48 -11.77
N PHE A 167 6.88 -4.23 -11.53
CA PHE A 167 5.91 -3.19 -11.18
C PHE A 167 4.95 -2.93 -12.35
N LEU A 168 5.48 -2.57 -13.53
CA LEU A 168 4.66 -2.22 -14.69
C LEU A 168 3.83 -3.40 -15.16
N GLY A 169 4.42 -4.59 -15.28
CA GLY A 169 3.70 -5.79 -15.70
C GLY A 169 2.53 -6.12 -14.76
N TYR A 170 2.77 -6.04 -13.46
CA TYR A 170 1.70 -6.32 -12.50
C TYR A 170 0.67 -5.17 -12.38
N ALA A 171 1.10 -3.91 -12.51
CA ALA A 171 0.19 -2.78 -12.52
C ALA A 171 -0.77 -2.84 -13.72
N LEU A 172 -0.29 -3.20 -14.91
CA LEU A 172 -1.11 -3.42 -16.10
C LEU A 172 -2.10 -4.57 -15.87
N PHE A 173 -1.64 -5.71 -15.36
CA PHE A 173 -2.50 -6.85 -15.03
C PHE A 173 -3.59 -6.46 -14.03
N TRP A 174 -3.21 -5.84 -12.92
CA TRP A 174 -4.17 -5.45 -11.88
C TRP A 174 -5.13 -4.35 -12.36
N GLY A 175 -4.60 -3.40 -13.13
CA GLY A 175 -5.37 -2.28 -13.65
C GLY A 175 -6.43 -2.67 -14.67
N SER A 176 -6.21 -3.76 -15.43
CA SER A 176 -7.12 -4.20 -16.51
C SER A 176 -8.58 -4.40 -16.05
N SER A 177 -8.82 -4.65 -14.76
CA SER A 177 -10.16 -4.80 -14.18
C SER A 177 -10.71 -3.51 -13.56
N SER A 178 -9.99 -2.38 -13.65
CA SER A 178 -10.44 -1.10 -13.10
C SER A 178 -10.89 -0.14 -14.22
N GLN A 179 -11.67 0.88 -13.83
CA GLN A 179 -12.17 1.86 -14.79
C GLN A 179 -11.03 2.64 -15.47
N THR A 180 -11.21 2.99 -16.74
CA THR A 180 -10.29 3.85 -17.48
C THR A 180 -10.52 5.30 -17.09
N VAL A 181 -9.45 6.03 -16.81
CA VAL A 181 -9.46 7.47 -16.54
C VAL A 181 -9.43 8.20 -17.87
N THR A 182 -10.58 8.70 -18.33
CA THR A 182 -10.72 9.41 -19.62
C THR A 182 -10.70 10.92 -19.46
N THR A 183 -10.90 11.41 -18.24
CA THR A 183 -10.88 12.84 -17.90
C THR A 183 -9.98 13.08 -16.69
N PHE A 184 -9.31 14.22 -16.64
CA PHE A 184 -8.49 14.63 -15.51
C PHE A 184 -8.64 16.14 -15.28
N PHE A 185 -9.10 16.54 -14.10
CA PHE A 185 -9.46 17.94 -13.75
C PHE A 185 -10.36 18.60 -14.80
N GLY A 186 -11.35 17.86 -15.33
CA GLY A 186 -12.28 18.37 -16.33
C GLY A 186 -11.74 18.37 -17.77
N TYR A 187 -10.46 18.06 -17.98
CA TYR A 187 -9.89 17.94 -19.34
C TYR A 187 -10.03 16.51 -19.85
N GLU A 188 -10.60 16.37 -21.06
CA GLU A 188 -10.66 15.08 -21.73
C GLU A 188 -9.28 14.66 -22.25
N LEU A 189 -8.91 13.41 -22.00
CA LEU A 189 -7.68 12.80 -22.55
C LEU A 189 -7.95 12.30 -23.96
N GLY A 190 -8.08 13.25 -24.92
CA GLY A 190 -8.52 12.97 -26.28
C GLY A 190 -7.65 11.98 -27.06
N PHE A 191 -6.37 11.84 -26.69
CA PHE A 191 -5.44 10.87 -27.30
C PHE A 191 -5.85 9.40 -27.04
N LEU A 192 -6.63 9.14 -26.00
CA LEU A 192 -7.16 7.80 -25.72
C LEU A 192 -8.22 7.34 -26.73
N ARG A 193 -8.72 8.27 -27.56
CA ARG A 193 -9.68 7.97 -28.65
C ARG A 193 -9.00 7.72 -29.99
N TRP A 194 -7.67 7.79 -30.08
CA TRP A 194 -6.96 7.58 -31.34
C TRP A 194 -6.96 6.09 -31.72
N PRO A 195 -7.37 5.73 -32.95
CA PRO A 195 -7.42 4.34 -33.38
C PRO A 195 -6.07 3.62 -33.23
N GLY A 196 -6.06 2.46 -32.59
CA GLY A 196 -4.89 1.63 -32.37
C GLY A 196 -3.96 2.11 -31.24
N LEU A 197 -3.49 3.37 -31.30
CA LEU A 197 -2.65 3.94 -30.24
C LEU A 197 -3.45 4.21 -28.96
N GLY A 198 -4.72 4.62 -29.09
CA GLY A 198 -5.60 4.86 -27.95
C GLY A 198 -5.77 3.61 -27.08
N ASP A 199 -5.95 2.45 -27.70
CA ASP A 199 -6.11 1.18 -27.00
C ASP A 199 -4.85 0.83 -26.19
N LEU A 200 -3.66 1.04 -26.76
CA LEU A 200 -2.39 0.82 -26.08
C LEU A 200 -2.23 1.78 -24.89
N PHE A 201 -2.50 3.06 -25.07
CA PHE A 201 -2.42 4.04 -24.01
C PHE A 201 -3.48 3.84 -22.94
N SER A 202 -4.70 3.42 -23.30
CA SER A 202 -5.80 3.19 -22.35
C SER A 202 -5.40 2.20 -21.25
N ALA A 203 -4.61 1.18 -21.59
CA ALA A 203 -4.12 0.20 -20.61
C ALA A 203 -3.30 0.85 -19.48
N PHE A 204 -2.56 1.93 -19.77
CA PHE A 204 -1.80 2.68 -18.76
C PHE A 204 -2.64 3.68 -17.97
N PHE A 205 -3.82 4.02 -18.47
CA PHE A 205 -4.74 4.98 -17.85
C PHE A 205 -5.90 4.33 -17.10
N HIS A 206 -5.86 3.04 -16.84
CA HIS A 206 -6.74 2.45 -15.84
C HIS A 206 -6.40 2.93 -14.44
N LEU A 207 -7.42 3.18 -13.61
CA LEU A 207 -7.24 3.79 -12.28
C LEU A 207 -6.18 3.06 -11.43
N GLN A 208 -6.20 1.74 -11.39
CA GLN A 208 -5.22 0.99 -10.61
C GLN A 208 -3.85 0.90 -11.29
N THR A 209 -3.81 0.92 -12.63
CA THR A 209 -2.55 0.97 -13.38
C THR A 209 -1.78 2.26 -13.08
N LEU A 210 -2.46 3.39 -12.86
CA LEU A 210 -1.85 4.68 -12.53
C LEU A 210 -0.98 4.66 -11.26
N ALA A 211 -1.02 3.58 -10.50
CA ALA A 211 -0.02 3.30 -9.45
C ALA A 211 1.43 3.37 -9.98
N TRP A 212 1.65 3.19 -11.31
CA TRP A 212 2.99 3.32 -11.93
C TRP A 212 3.62 4.69 -11.73
N LEU A 213 2.84 5.73 -11.43
CA LEU A 213 3.35 7.07 -11.06
C LEU A 213 4.25 7.04 -9.82
N ALA A 214 4.16 6.00 -8.98
CA ALA A 214 5.07 5.79 -7.86
C ALA A 214 6.45 5.26 -8.28
N LEU A 215 6.57 4.69 -9.49
CA LEU A 215 7.79 4.01 -9.93
C LEU A 215 9.03 4.92 -9.97
N PRO A 216 8.96 6.16 -10.49
CA PRO A 216 10.10 7.08 -10.45
C PRO A 216 10.60 7.34 -9.02
N LEU A 217 9.70 7.49 -8.04
CA LEU A 217 10.04 7.72 -6.64
C LEU A 217 10.74 6.50 -6.02
N ILE A 218 10.34 5.29 -6.42
CA ILE A 218 10.95 4.05 -5.96
C ILE A 218 12.31 3.82 -6.60
N LEU A 219 12.49 4.16 -7.88
CA LEU A 219 13.75 3.90 -8.61
C LEU A 219 14.80 4.98 -8.38
N THR A 220 14.41 6.22 -8.10
CA THR A 220 15.34 7.32 -7.89
C THR A 220 15.88 7.30 -6.46
N ARG A 221 17.18 7.17 -6.29
CA ARG A 221 17.82 7.27 -4.98
C ARG A 221 17.86 8.73 -4.53
N THR A 222 17.17 9.03 -3.45
CA THR A 222 17.15 10.34 -2.80
C THR A 222 17.84 10.28 -1.45
N SER A 223 18.29 11.43 -0.98
CA SER A 223 18.82 11.65 0.37
C SER A 223 18.27 12.98 0.89
N SER A 224 17.00 12.96 1.32
CA SER A 224 16.29 14.17 1.76
C SER A 224 16.76 14.74 3.09
N GLY A 225 17.56 13.98 3.85
CA GLY A 225 17.91 14.35 5.22
C GLY A 225 16.75 14.21 6.22
N LEU A 226 15.54 13.87 5.77
CA LEU A 226 14.38 13.69 6.64
C LEU A 226 14.60 12.49 7.58
N LYS A 227 14.47 12.73 8.87
CA LYS A 227 14.55 11.69 9.90
C LYS A 227 13.17 11.54 10.54
N MET A 228 12.39 10.60 10.07
CA MET A 228 11.10 10.28 10.69
C MET A 228 11.32 9.37 11.91
N PRO A 229 11.06 9.84 13.14
CA PRO A 229 11.16 9.00 14.31
C PRO A 229 10.14 7.85 14.23
N LYS A 230 10.47 6.69 14.77
CA LYS A 230 9.65 5.48 14.66
C LYS A 230 8.25 5.68 15.20
N TRP A 231 8.11 6.36 16.33
CA TRP A 231 6.80 6.62 16.95
C TRP A 231 5.89 7.47 16.05
N LEU A 232 6.47 8.47 15.35
CA LEU A 232 5.72 9.29 14.40
C LEU A 232 5.30 8.46 13.18
N GLY A 233 6.21 7.64 12.62
CA GLY A 233 5.90 6.79 11.48
C GLY A 233 4.78 5.78 11.73
N TYR A 234 4.62 5.30 12.97
CA TYR A 234 3.49 4.44 13.36
C TYR A 234 2.26 5.26 13.76
N GLY A 235 2.42 6.35 14.48
CA GLY A 235 1.31 7.18 14.97
C GLY A 235 0.57 7.96 13.89
N LEU A 236 1.23 8.29 12.79
CA LEU A 236 0.61 9.05 11.68
C LEU A 236 -0.52 8.27 10.99
N TYR A 237 -0.46 6.93 11.00
CA TYR A 237 -1.54 6.13 10.42
C TYR A 237 -2.87 6.27 11.20
N PRO A 238 -2.96 6.00 12.51
CA PRO A 238 -4.21 6.26 13.23
C PRO A 238 -4.57 7.76 13.28
N LEU A 239 -3.58 8.66 13.33
CA LEU A 239 -3.82 10.09 13.40
C LEU A 239 -4.56 10.64 12.18
N HIS A 240 -4.19 10.20 10.95
CA HIS A 240 -4.90 10.65 9.75
C HIS A 240 -6.35 10.15 9.72
N LEU A 241 -6.65 8.96 10.28
CA LEU A 241 -8.01 8.44 10.40
C LEU A 241 -8.84 9.27 11.38
N VAL A 242 -8.25 9.67 12.52
CA VAL A 242 -8.89 10.62 13.45
C VAL A 242 -9.18 11.95 12.76
N LEU A 243 -8.21 12.49 12.01
CA LEU A 243 -8.41 13.71 11.23
C LEU A 243 -9.58 13.58 10.26
N LEU A 244 -9.68 12.45 9.54
CA LEU A 244 -10.81 12.20 8.63
C LEU A 244 -12.15 12.17 9.35
N ILE A 245 -12.24 11.53 10.52
CA ILE A 245 -13.46 11.50 11.34
C ILE A 245 -13.87 12.92 11.70
N VAL A 246 -12.94 13.72 12.20
CA VAL A 246 -13.21 15.13 12.56
C VAL A 246 -13.68 15.93 11.35
N LEU A 247 -13.01 15.81 10.20
CA LEU A 247 -13.40 16.51 8.98
C LEU A 247 -14.78 16.07 8.46
N ARG A 248 -15.12 14.80 8.56
CA ARG A 248 -16.46 14.29 8.20
C ARG A 248 -17.55 14.87 9.09
N LEU A 249 -17.29 15.00 10.38
CA LEU A 249 -18.23 15.64 11.33
C LEU A 249 -18.40 17.13 11.06
N MET A 250 -17.31 17.84 10.71
CA MET A 250 -17.35 19.27 10.48
C MET A 250 -17.92 19.67 9.11
N PHE A 251 -17.57 18.95 8.06
CA PHE A 251 -17.83 19.34 6.66
C PHE A 251 -18.60 18.30 5.86
N GLY A 252 -18.61 17.04 6.27
CA GLY A 252 -19.20 15.93 5.52
C GLY A 252 -20.67 15.66 5.82
N GLY A 253 -21.33 16.47 6.65
CA GLY A 253 -22.74 16.27 7.06
C GLY A 253 -22.98 14.96 7.84
N ALA A 254 -21.92 14.26 8.25
CA ALA A 254 -22.02 13.03 9.03
C ALA A 254 -22.40 13.35 10.48
N THR A 255 -23.30 12.54 11.04
CA THR A 255 -23.62 12.59 12.47
C THR A 255 -22.82 11.56 13.24
N TRP A 256 -22.62 11.78 14.53
CA TRP A 256 -21.96 10.81 15.42
C TRP A 256 -22.65 9.43 15.35
N ALA A 257 -23.99 9.42 15.39
CA ALA A 257 -24.75 8.19 15.28
C ALA A 257 -24.48 7.43 13.97
N GLY A 258 -24.40 8.15 12.84
CA GLY A 258 -24.07 7.56 11.54
C GLY A 258 -22.62 7.03 11.44
N ILE A 259 -21.67 7.68 12.15
CA ILE A 259 -20.27 7.19 12.18
C ILE A 259 -20.16 5.92 13.01
N ILE A 260 -20.87 5.80 14.14
CA ILE A 260 -20.81 4.62 15.01
C ILE A 260 -21.67 3.46 14.50
N SER A 261 -22.59 3.68 13.57
CA SER A 261 -23.42 2.60 12.99
C SER A 261 -22.61 1.50 12.29
N CYS A 262 -21.34 1.75 11.94
CA CYS A 262 -20.44 0.71 11.40
C CYS A 262 -20.11 -0.42 12.38
N PHE A 263 -20.45 -0.28 13.68
CA PHE A 263 -20.27 -1.33 14.69
C PHE A 263 -21.50 -2.22 14.87
N HIS A 264 -22.61 -1.89 14.25
CA HIS A 264 -23.85 -2.65 14.21
C HIS A 264 -24.03 -3.34 12.87
#